data_3daa08fe2139148e5059bffa3ef0b2f1
#
_entry.id   3daa08fe2139148e5059bffa3ef0b2f1
#
_cell.length_a   1.000
_cell.length_b   1.000
_cell.length_c   1.000
_cell.angle_alpha   90.00
_cell.angle_beta   90.00
_cell.angle_gamma   90.00
#
_symmetry.space_group_name_H-M   'P 1'
#
loop_
_entity.id
_entity.type
_entity.pdbx_description
1 polymer ?
#
loop_
_entity_poly.entity_id
_entity_poly.type
_entity_poly.pdbx_seq_one_letter_code
_entity_poly.pdbx_strand_id
1 'polypeptide(L)'
;HVPNLYEYKYKRIFGYKALKPDEAKRGVIGIPRVLNMYENYPFWYTFFTDLGFKVVVSPESSRKIYELGIESIPSESECYPAKLAHGHVMWLIKQGIKDIFYPCIPYERDEMEGTNNHYNCPIVTSYAENIKNNMEELATEHINFMNPFLALDNEEALKSRLFEELEAQYHLTLSLIHI
;
A
#
# COMPACT_ATOMS: atom_id res chain seq x y z
N HIS A 1 1.81 -1.71 -34.98
CA HIS A 1 1.96 -2.25 -33.62
C HIS A 1 0.73 -1.88 -32.82
N VAL A 2 -0.01 -2.88 -32.36
CA VAL A 2 -1.11 -2.65 -31.41
C VAL A 2 -0.49 -2.37 -30.03
N PRO A 3 -0.87 -1.28 -29.33
CA PRO A 3 -0.29 -0.97 -28.03
C PRO A 3 -0.72 -2.02 -26.99
N ASN A 4 0.18 -2.36 -26.08
CA ASN A 4 -0.11 -3.20 -24.94
C ASN A 4 -0.80 -2.37 -23.86
N LEU A 5 -2.13 -2.54 -23.69
CA LEU A 5 -2.91 -1.76 -22.73
C LEU A 5 -2.57 -2.07 -21.27
N TYR A 6 -2.13 -3.29 -20.95
CA TYR A 6 -1.66 -3.63 -19.61
C TYR A 6 -0.37 -2.89 -19.26
N GLU A 7 0.58 -2.85 -20.19
CA GLU A 7 1.81 -2.08 -20.00
C GLU A 7 1.52 -0.58 -19.89
N TYR A 8 0.59 -0.07 -20.69
CA TYR A 8 0.14 1.31 -20.61
C TYR A 8 -0.48 1.63 -19.25
N LYS A 9 -1.46 0.82 -18.79
CA LYS A 9 -2.11 0.96 -17.46
C LYS A 9 -1.06 0.93 -16.36
N TYR A 10 -0.17 -0.04 -16.38
CA TYR A 10 0.89 -0.21 -15.40
C TYR A 10 1.79 1.03 -15.29
N LYS A 11 2.26 1.54 -16.41
CA LYS A 11 3.08 2.77 -16.46
C LYS A 11 2.31 4.00 -15.97
N ARG A 12 1.02 4.07 -16.22
CA ARG A 12 0.18 5.17 -15.75
C ARG A 12 -0.02 5.13 -14.24
N ILE A 13 -0.33 3.97 -13.68
CA ILE A 13 -0.60 3.82 -12.25
C ILE A 13 0.65 4.05 -11.41
N PHE A 14 1.82 3.54 -11.83
CA PHE A 14 3.04 3.61 -11.04
C PHE A 14 4.09 4.61 -11.55
N GLY A 15 3.76 5.40 -12.57
CA GLY A 15 4.68 6.31 -13.24
C GLY A 15 4.95 7.65 -12.53
N TYR A 16 4.60 7.76 -11.26
CA TYR A 16 4.80 8.97 -10.46
C TYR A 16 6.26 9.13 -10.02
N LYS A 17 6.70 10.38 -9.98
CA LYS A 17 8.06 10.71 -9.52
C LYS A 17 8.04 10.99 -8.02
N ALA A 18 8.87 10.29 -7.27
CA ALA A 18 9.02 10.55 -5.83
C ALA A 18 9.49 12.00 -5.59
N LEU A 19 9.05 12.58 -4.46
CA LEU A 19 9.54 13.88 -4.00
C LEU A 19 11.06 13.84 -3.82
N LYS A 20 11.68 14.97 -4.07
CA LYS A 20 13.11 15.17 -3.77
C LYS A 20 13.32 15.20 -2.24
N PRO A 21 14.53 14.93 -1.77
CA PRO A 21 14.82 14.93 -0.34
C PRO A 21 14.51 16.24 0.38
N ASP A 22 14.68 17.37 -0.29
CA ASP A 22 14.40 18.72 0.23
C ASP A 22 12.89 19.04 0.27
N GLU A 23 12.08 18.35 -0.52
CA GLU A 23 10.62 18.46 -0.55
C GLU A 23 9.96 17.51 0.48
N ALA A 24 10.59 16.37 0.77
CA ALA A 24 10.07 15.32 1.64
C ALA A 24 10.32 15.61 3.13
N LYS A 25 9.66 16.61 3.69
CA LYS A 25 9.87 17.10 5.05
C LYS A 25 9.46 16.12 6.16
N ARG A 26 8.64 15.14 5.85
CA ARG A 26 8.09 14.15 6.82
C ARG A 26 8.74 12.76 6.72
N GLY A 27 9.73 12.60 5.83
CA GLY A 27 10.43 11.32 5.68
C GLY A 27 9.95 10.48 4.52
N VAL A 28 10.05 9.17 4.65
CA VAL A 28 9.80 8.22 3.56
C VAL A 28 8.72 7.24 3.97
N ILE A 29 7.76 6.99 3.10
CA ILE A 29 6.77 5.91 3.23
C ILE A 29 6.94 4.90 2.11
N GLY A 30 7.06 3.63 2.48
CA GLY A 30 7.05 2.50 1.54
C GLY A 30 5.64 2.01 1.26
N ILE A 31 5.33 1.76 0.00
CA ILE A 31 4.08 1.14 -0.43
C ILE A 31 4.40 -0.13 -1.22
N PRO A 32 3.94 -1.32 -0.77
CA PRO A 32 4.13 -2.53 -1.54
C PRO A 32 3.26 -2.50 -2.80
N ARG A 33 3.82 -2.85 -3.95
CA ARG A 33 3.13 -2.89 -5.26
C ARG A 33 2.37 -4.19 -5.41
N VAL A 34 1.25 -4.31 -4.73
CA VAL A 34 0.51 -5.57 -4.62
C VAL A 34 -1.01 -5.36 -4.69
N LEU A 35 -1.72 -6.39 -5.12
CA LEU A 35 -3.17 -6.50 -5.05
C LEU A 35 -3.89 -5.20 -5.51
N ASN A 36 -4.74 -4.62 -4.67
CA ASN A 36 -5.50 -3.40 -5.00
C ASN A 36 -4.66 -2.13 -5.17
N MET A 37 -3.36 -2.14 -4.86
CA MET A 37 -2.46 -1.04 -5.22
C MET A 37 -2.35 -0.85 -6.75
N TYR A 38 -2.67 -1.88 -7.54
CA TYR A 38 -2.81 -1.76 -9.00
C TYR A 38 -4.00 -0.90 -9.46
N GLU A 39 -4.85 -0.49 -8.54
CA GLU A 39 -5.93 0.50 -8.74
C GLU A 39 -5.69 1.75 -7.87
N ASN A 40 -5.39 1.59 -6.59
CA ASN A 40 -5.42 2.64 -5.58
C ASN A 40 -4.09 3.39 -5.39
N TYR A 41 -2.99 2.95 -6.02
CA TYR A 41 -1.69 3.60 -5.83
C TYR A 41 -1.70 5.11 -6.17
N PRO A 42 -2.36 5.60 -7.25
CA PRO A 42 -2.41 7.03 -7.54
C PRO A 42 -2.99 7.87 -6.40
N PHE A 43 -4.03 7.35 -5.73
CA PHE A 43 -4.64 8.00 -4.57
C PHE A 43 -3.64 8.06 -3.40
N TRP A 44 -3.03 6.94 -3.02
CA TRP A 44 -2.07 6.89 -1.91
C TRP A 44 -0.81 7.70 -2.18
N TYR A 45 -0.32 7.66 -3.42
CA TYR A 45 0.81 8.49 -3.83
C TYR A 45 0.51 9.98 -3.62
N THR A 46 -0.64 10.45 -4.11
CA THR A 46 -1.05 11.86 -3.99
C THR A 46 -1.22 12.23 -2.53
N PHE A 47 -1.95 11.43 -1.76
CA PHE A 47 -2.19 11.65 -0.34
C PHE A 47 -0.89 11.83 0.46
N PHE A 48 0.02 10.88 0.36
CA PHE A 48 1.28 10.97 1.12
C PHE A 48 2.22 12.05 0.59
N THR A 49 2.21 12.32 -0.71
CA THR A 49 3.04 13.38 -1.31
C THR A 49 2.55 14.76 -0.86
N ASP A 50 1.25 15.00 -0.82
CA ASP A 50 0.67 16.25 -0.33
C ASP A 50 0.93 16.47 1.16
N LEU A 51 0.97 15.39 1.94
CA LEU A 51 1.43 15.44 3.33
C LEU A 51 2.94 15.70 3.49
N GLY A 52 3.72 15.67 2.41
CA GLY A 52 5.16 15.91 2.42
C GLY A 52 6.02 14.69 2.67
N PHE A 53 5.53 13.50 2.37
CA PHE A 53 6.33 12.26 2.40
C PHE A 53 6.90 11.92 1.01
N LYS A 54 8.10 11.39 1.00
CA LYS A 54 8.64 10.70 -0.17
C LYS A 54 8.02 9.29 -0.24
N VAL A 55 7.23 9.04 -1.24
CA VAL A 55 6.67 7.70 -1.48
C VAL A 55 7.67 6.85 -2.24
N VAL A 56 7.96 5.65 -1.72
CA VAL A 56 8.76 4.61 -2.37
C VAL A 56 7.88 3.39 -2.59
N VAL A 57 7.63 3.07 -3.84
CA VAL A 57 6.89 1.86 -4.22
C VAL A 57 7.87 0.73 -4.54
N SER A 58 7.55 -0.49 -4.11
CA SER A 58 8.37 -1.66 -4.44
C SER A 58 8.39 -1.93 -5.96
N PRO A 59 9.40 -2.61 -6.51
CA PRO A 59 9.55 -2.82 -7.94
C PRO A 59 8.46 -3.72 -8.54
N GLU A 60 8.55 -4.00 -9.81
CA GLU A 60 7.69 -4.98 -10.49
C GLU A 60 7.82 -6.37 -9.88
N SER A 61 6.68 -7.06 -9.80
CA SER A 61 6.64 -8.45 -9.34
C SER A 61 7.53 -9.34 -10.22
N SER A 62 8.31 -10.17 -9.58
CA SER A 62 9.21 -11.11 -10.25
C SER A 62 9.46 -12.32 -9.35
N ARG A 63 10.07 -13.36 -9.91
CA ARG A 63 10.51 -14.50 -9.12
C ARG A 63 11.46 -14.09 -7.98
N LYS A 64 12.34 -13.12 -8.22
CA LYS A 64 13.25 -12.61 -7.18
C LYS A 64 12.50 -11.93 -6.03
N ILE A 65 11.45 -11.18 -6.34
CA ILE A 65 10.58 -10.60 -5.31
C ILE A 65 9.87 -11.70 -4.52
N TYR A 66 9.31 -12.70 -5.18
CA TYR A 66 8.68 -13.85 -4.51
C TYR A 66 9.65 -14.53 -3.53
N GLU A 67 10.86 -14.84 -3.99
CA GLU A 67 11.89 -15.52 -3.18
C GLU A 67 12.31 -14.71 -1.94
N LEU A 68 12.18 -13.39 -1.94
CA LEU A 68 12.47 -12.57 -0.76
C LEU A 68 11.52 -12.79 0.40
N GLY A 69 10.29 -13.15 0.14
CA GLY A 69 9.24 -13.27 1.16
C GLY A 69 8.81 -14.71 1.45
N ILE A 70 9.40 -15.70 0.81
CA ILE A 70 8.91 -17.09 0.82
C ILE A 70 8.82 -17.66 2.23
N GLU A 71 9.74 -17.30 3.12
CA GLU A 71 9.82 -17.85 4.47
C GLU A 71 8.71 -17.36 5.42
N SER A 72 8.12 -16.21 5.11
CA SER A 72 7.02 -15.64 5.90
C SER A 72 5.63 -16.04 5.38
N ILE A 73 5.54 -16.81 4.28
CA ILE A 73 4.26 -17.27 3.72
C ILE A 73 3.69 -18.38 4.60
N PRO A 74 2.52 -18.19 5.27
CA PRO A 74 2.03 -19.14 6.26
C PRO A 74 1.38 -20.38 5.65
N SER A 75 0.97 -20.35 4.39
CA SER A 75 0.26 -21.45 3.73
C SER A 75 0.55 -21.55 2.23
N GLU A 76 0.70 -22.78 1.75
CA GLU A 76 0.83 -23.06 0.33
C GLU A 76 -0.48 -22.80 -0.44
N SER A 77 -1.63 -22.83 0.24
CA SER A 77 -2.94 -22.62 -0.36
C SER A 77 -3.24 -21.15 -0.71
N GLU A 78 -2.42 -20.21 -0.23
CA GLU A 78 -2.57 -18.80 -0.59
C GLU A 78 -2.40 -18.58 -2.10
N CYS A 79 -3.19 -17.66 -2.67
CA CYS A 79 -3.04 -17.32 -4.07
C CYS A 79 -1.69 -16.66 -4.37
N TYR A 80 -1.17 -16.84 -5.57
CA TYR A 80 0.16 -16.34 -5.94
C TYR A 80 0.33 -14.82 -5.76
N PRO A 81 -0.66 -13.96 -6.10
CA PRO A 81 -0.57 -12.52 -5.80
C PRO A 81 -0.43 -12.20 -4.31
N ALA A 82 -1.09 -12.96 -3.43
CA ALA A 82 -0.92 -12.82 -1.98
C ALA A 82 0.50 -13.19 -1.54
N LYS A 83 1.03 -14.30 -2.04
CA LYS A 83 2.41 -14.72 -1.75
C LYS A 83 3.44 -13.68 -2.18
N LEU A 84 3.23 -13.02 -3.32
CA LEU A 84 4.09 -11.92 -3.77
C LEU A 84 4.12 -10.75 -2.79
N ALA A 85 3.02 -10.48 -2.05
CA ALA A 85 2.96 -9.38 -1.12
C ALA A 85 4.03 -9.46 -0.02
N HIS A 86 4.34 -10.67 0.47
CA HIS A 86 5.44 -10.90 1.41
C HIS A 86 6.78 -10.41 0.85
N GLY A 87 7.09 -10.78 -0.39
CA GLY A 87 8.32 -10.35 -1.05
C GLY A 87 8.41 -8.85 -1.29
N HIS A 88 7.30 -8.20 -1.62
CA HIS A 88 7.26 -6.74 -1.79
C HIS A 88 7.49 -6.00 -0.47
N VAL A 89 6.90 -6.44 0.63
CA VAL A 89 7.15 -5.89 1.96
C VAL A 89 8.61 -6.11 2.37
N MET A 90 9.11 -7.33 2.22
CA MET A 90 10.51 -7.67 2.50
C MET A 90 11.49 -6.82 1.69
N TRP A 91 11.18 -6.54 0.42
CA TRP A 91 12.01 -5.67 -0.39
C TRP A 91 12.10 -4.26 0.19
N LEU A 92 10.98 -3.69 0.64
CA LEU A 92 10.95 -2.36 1.29
C LEU A 92 11.80 -2.33 2.56
N ILE A 93 11.69 -3.37 3.40
CA ILE A 93 12.51 -3.53 4.60
C ILE A 93 14.00 -3.54 4.23
N LYS A 94 14.40 -4.33 3.23
CA LYS A 94 15.79 -4.41 2.75
C LYS A 94 16.31 -3.09 2.13
N GLN A 95 15.42 -2.20 1.69
CA GLN A 95 15.82 -0.83 1.30
C GLN A 95 16.00 0.10 2.51
N GLY A 96 15.82 -0.38 3.72
CA GLY A 96 15.94 0.41 4.95
C GLY A 96 14.74 1.30 5.23
N ILE A 97 13.60 1.05 4.58
CA ILE A 97 12.37 1.81 4.79
C ILE A 97 11.71 1.33 6.08
N LYS A 98 11.48 2.26 7.00
CA LYS A 98 10.95 1.98 8.34
C LYS A 98 9.45 2.18 8.45
N ASP A 99 8.87 3.04 7.63
CA ASP A 99 7.42 3.29 7.59
C ASP A 99 6.84 2.64 6.33
N ILE A 100 6.00 1.63 6.51
CA ILE A 100 5.35 0.90 5.40
C ILE A 100 3.86 1.00 5.55
N PHE A 101 3.18 1.46 4.51
CA PHE A 101 1.73 1.58 4.45
C PHE A 101 1.13 0.53 3.53
N TYR A 102 0.32 -0.35 4.12
CA TYR A 102 -0.41 -1.38 3.39
C TYR A 102 -1.81 -1.58 4.02
N PRO A 103 -2.81 -0.77 3.63
CA PRO A 103 -4.13 -0.80 4.26
C PRO A 103 -4.93 -2.06 3.90
N CYS A 104 -5.84 -2.42 4.78
CA CYS A 104 -6.88 -3.40 4.58
C CYS A 104 -8.12 -2.71 4.00
N ILE A 105 -8.55 -3.09 2.79
CA ILE A 105 -9.67 -2.46 2.09
C ILE A 105 -10.78 -3.48 1.86
N PRO A 106 -11.82 -3.53 2.70
CA PRO A 106 -12.95 -4.43 2.51
C PRO A 106 -13.82 -4.05 1.33
N TYR A 107 -14.00 -2.75 1.10
CA TYR A 107 -14.95 -2.20 0.16
C TYR A 107 -14.31 -1.08 -0.67
N GLU A 108 -14.40 -1.18 -1.98
CA GLU A 108 -13.88 -0.15 -2.89
C GLU A 108 -14.93 0.94 -3.14
N ARG A 109 -14.45 2.08 -3.63
CA ARG A 109 -15.29 3.18 -4.06
C ARG A 109 -16.18 2.77 -5.25
N ASP A 110 -17.42 3.22 -5.26
CA ASP A 110 -18.29 3.16 -6.43
C ASP A 110 -17.84 4.23 -7.45
N GLU A 111 -17.13 3.80 -8.48
CA GLU A 111 -16.65 4.68 -9.55
C GLU A 111 -17.57 4.71 -10.76
N MET A 112 -18.56 3.83 -10.82
CA MET A 112 -19.45 3.70 -11.97
C MET A 112 -20.90 3.50 -11.51
N GLU A 113 -21.72 4.52 -11.70
CA GLU A 113 -23.14 4.50 -11.33
C GLU A 113 -23.85 3.28 -11.90
N GLY A 114 -24.63 2.60 -11.06
CA GLY A 114 -25.42 1.42 -11.44
C GLY A 114 -24.65 0.10 -11.40
N THR A 115 -23.39 0.08 -11.01
CA THR A 115 -22.68 -1.16 -10.71
C THR A 115 -23.02 -1.68 -9.31
N ASN A 116 -22.75 -2.95 -9.05
CA ASN A 116 -22.95 -3.56 -7.75
C ASN A 116 -21.74 -4.43 -7.39
N ASN A 117 -21.67 -4.84 -6.12
CA ASN A 117 -20.58 -5.69 -5.60
C ASN A 117 -19.19 -5.03 -5.64
N HIS A 118 -18.99 -4.05 -4.77
CA HIS A 118 -17.71 -3.35 -4.59
C HIS A 118 -16.83 -4.00 -3.49
N TYR A 119 -17.19 -5.17 -3.01
CA TYR A 119 -16.38 -5.93 -2.04
C TYR A 119 -15.13 -6.49 -2.67
N ASN A 120 -14.02 -6.29 -2.01
CA ASN A 120 -12.78 -6.96 -2.35
C ASN A 120 -12.81 -8.45 -1.98
N CYS A 121 -11.96 -9.24 -2.61
CA CYS A 121 -11.76 -10.62 -2.19
C CYS A 121 -11.17 -10.68 -0.77
N PRO A 122 -11.36 -11.77 -0.01
CA PRO A 122 -10.87 -11.89 1.36
C PRO A 122 -9.37 -11.60 1.51
N ILE A 123 -8.57 -11.91 0.51
CA ILE A 123 -7.14 -11.63 0.50
C ILE A 123 -6.87 -10.12 0.48
N VAL A 124 -7.48 -9.38 -0.43
CA VAL A 124 -7.32 -7.91 -0.47
C VAL A 124 -7.84 -7.26 0.81
N THR A 125 -8.94 -7.79 1.36
CA THR A 125 -9.59 -7.25 2.56
C THR A 125 -8.68 -7.26 3.79
N SER A 126 -7.84 -8.28 3.98
CA SER A 126 -7.17 -8.47 5.27
C SER A 126 -5.75 -9.04 5.19
N TYR A 127 -5.16 -9.14 4.01
CA TYR A 127 -3.86 -9.82 3.88
C TYR A 127 -2.71 -9.06 4.55
N ALA A 128 -2.83 -7.74 4.69
CA ALA A 128 -1.85 -6.96 5.45
C ALA A 128 -1.77 -7.41 6.93
N GLU A 129 -2.90 -7.81 7.54
CA GLU A 129 -2.93 -8.43 8.87
C GLU A 129 -2.20 -9.78 8.89
N ASN A 130 -2.37 -10.58 7.85
CA ASN A 130 -1.67 -11.84 7.70
C ASN A 130 -0.14 -11.62 7.67
N ILE A 131 0.34 -10.68 6.86
CA ILE A 131 1.76 -10.31 6.81
C ILE A 131 2.26 -9.84 8.17
N LYS A 132 1.52 -8.96 8.84
CA LYS A 132 1.88 -8.42 10.16
C LYS A 132 2.10 -9.51 11.20
N ASN A 133 1.30 -10.58 11.14
CA ASN A 133 1.36 -11.66 12.11
C ASN A 133 2.37 -12.78 11.75
N ASN A 134 2.87 -12.83 10.52
CA ASN A 134 3.73 -13.91 10.03
C ASN A 134 5.13 -13.47 9.58
N MET A 135 5.41 -12.17 9.53
CA MET A 135 6.71 -11.63 9.12
C MET A 135 7.47 -11.10 10.35
N GLU A 136 8.40 -11.89 10.87
CA GLU A 136 9.19 -11.55 12.06
C GLU A 136 10.05 -10.28 11.87
N GLU A 137 10.46 -10.00 10.63
CA GLU A 137 11.28 -8.84 10.30
C GLU A 137 10.57 -7.52 10.58
N LEU A 138 9.24 -7.48 10.60
CA LEU A 138 8.51 -6.28 11.01
C LEU A 138 8.84 -5.88 12.45
N ALA A 139 8.98 -6.85 13.33
CA ALA A 139 9.32 -6.62 14.73
C ALA A 139 10.85 -6.44 14.93
N THR A 140 11.66 -7.34 14.39
CA THR A 140 13.12 -7.36 14.59
C THR A 140 13.81 -6.13 13.96
N GLU A 141 13.29 -5.64 12.85
CA GLU A 141 13.78 -4.45 12.17
C GLU A 141 13.08 -3.14 12.62
N HIS A 142 12.20 -3.24 13.62
CA HIS A 142 11.43 -2.09 14.13
C HIS A 142 10.71 -1.33 13.02
N ILE A 143 9.95 -2.05 12.20
CA ILE A 143 9.15 -1.48 11.11
C ILE A 143 7.83 -0.97 11.66
N ASN A 144 7.53 0.29 11.39
CA ASN A 144 6.18 0.82 11.55
C ASN A 144 5.31 0.36 10.38
N PHE A 145 4.61 -0.74 10.58
CA PHE A 145 3.75 -1.34 9.56
C PHE A 145 2.31 -0.88 9.75
N MET A 146 1.91 0.12 8.99
CA MET A 146 0.57 0.72 9.03
C MET A 146 -0.38 -0.05 8.13
N ASN A 147 -1.30 -0.77 8.75
CA ASN A 147 -2.27 -1.61 8.03
C ASN A 147 -3.73 -1.37 8.48
N PRO A 148 -4.18 -0.10 8.52
CA PRO A 148 -5.52 0.22 8.95
C PRO A 148 -6.59 -0.39 8.05
N PHE A 149 -7.74 -0.75 8.65
CA PHE A 149 -8.96 -1.03 7.90
C PHE A 149 -9.60 0.29 7.48
N LEU A 150 -9.77 0.46 6.17
CA LEU A 150 -10.26 1.70 5.57
C LEU A 150 -11.47 1.43 4.67
N ALA A 151 -12.46 2.32 4.76
CA ALA A 151 -13.66 2.31 3.92
C ALA A 151 -13.51 3.35 2.81
N LEU A 152 -13.26 2.94 1.58
CA LEU A 152 -13.10 3.86 0.45
C LEU A 152 -14.43 4.41 -0.10
N ASP A 153 -15.54 3.83 0.31
CA ASP A 153 -16.90 4.24 -0.05
C ASP A 153 -17.46 5.37 0.85
N ASN A 154 -16.73 5.74 1.93
CA ASN A 154 -17.15 6.76 2.88
C ASN A 154 -16.01 7.72 3.21
N GLU A 155 -16.01 8.90 2.61
CA GLU A 155 -14.95 9.91 2.75
C GLU A 155 -14.73 10.36 4.20
N GLU A 156 -15.79 10.57 4.97
CA GLU A 156 -15.67 11.03 6.37
C GLU A 156 -15.08 9.94 7.28
N ALA A 157 -15.49 8.69 7.08
CA ALA A 157 -14.91 7.56 7.80
C ALA A 157 -13.44 7.34 7.41
N LEU A 158 -13.13 7.43 6.13
CA LEU A 158 -11.76 7.32 5.62
C LEU A 158 -10.86 8.40 6.21
N LYS A 159 -11.30 9.66 6.17
CA LYS A 159 -10.58 10.81 6.72
C LYS A 159 -10.32 10.67 8.21
N SER A 160 -11.35 10.33 8.99
CA SER A 160 -11.24 10.13 10.43
C SER A 160 -10.26 9.00 10.75
N ARG A 161 -10.35 7.88 10.05
CA ARG A 161 -9.50 6.72 10.31
C ARG A 161 -8.04 6.96 9.91
N LEU A 162 -7.80 7.65 8.79
CA LEU A 162 -6.45 8.05 8.40
C LEU A 162 -5.85 9.07 9.37
N PHE A 163 -6.66 9.98 9.90
CA PHE A 163 -6.22 10.91 10.92
C PHE A 163 -5.78 10.17 12.19
N GLU A 164 -6.62 9.28 12.73
CA GLU A 164 -6.29 8.45 13.90
C GLU A 164 -4.98 7.67 13.73
N GLU A 165 -4.76 7.12 12.52
CA GLU A 165 -3.56 6.33 12.24
C GLU A 165 -2.27 7.17 12.19
N LEU A 166 -2.38 8.41 11.71
CA LEU A 166 -1.21 9.22 11.37
C LEU A 166 -0.93 10.35 12.37
N GLU A 167 -1.94 10.83 13.15
CA GLU A 167 -1.78 12.02 14.00
C GLU A 167 -0.71 11.84 15.08
N ALA A 168 -0.73 10.71 15.79
CA ALA A 168 0.13 10.46 16.93
C ALA A 168 1.62 10.41 16.53
N GLN A 169 1.91 9.85 15.36
CA GLN A 169 3.27 9.62 14.89
C GLN A 169 3.84 10.81 14.10
N TYR A 170 3.01 11.45 13.30
CA TYR A 170 3.49 12.48 12.36
C TYR A 170 3.02 13.90 12.71
N HIS A 171 2.35 14.06 13.86
CA HIS A 171 1.85 15.35 14.34
C HIS A 171 0.99 16.08 13.28
N LEU A 172 0.10 15.31 12.65
CA LEU A 172 -0.83 15.86 11.67
C LEU A 172 -1.98 16.57 12.35
N THR A 173 -2.55 17.54 11.65
CA THR A 173 -3.84 18.14 12.01
C THR A 173 -4.89 17.65 11.02
N LEU A 174 -6.14 17.57 11.43
CA LEU A 174 -7.23 17.10 10.58
C LEU A 174 -7.36 17.95 9.29
N SER A 175 -7.02 19.23 9.37
CA SER A 175 -7.02 20.16 8.22
C SER A 175 -5.97 19.83 7.15
N LEU A 176 -4.99 19.00 7.45
CA LEU A 176 -3.99 18.54 6.47
C LEU A 176 -4.44 17.32 5.69
N ILE A 177 -5.47 16.62 6.16
CA ILE A 177 -6.00 15.45 5.46
C ILE A 177 -7.09 15.91 4.49
N HIS A 178 -6.69 16.08 3.23
CA HIS A 178 -7.56 16.39 2.11
C HIS A 178 -7.84 15.13 1.32
N ILE A 179 -9.10 14.71 1.29
CA ILE A 179 -9.59 13.53 0.56
C ILE A 179 -10.68 13.96 -0.39
#